data_08d03a63e454fcf74320b895e825913c
#
_entry.id   08d03a63e454fcf74320b895e825913c
#
_cell.length_a   1.000
_cell.length_b   1.000
_cell.length_c   1.000
_cell.angle_alpha   90.00
_cell.angle_beta   90.00
_cell.angle_gamma   90.00
#
_symmetry.space_group_name_H-M   'P 1'
#
loop_
_entity.id
_entity.type
_entity.pdbx_description
1 polymer ?
#
loop_
_entity_poly.entity_id
_entity_poly.type
_entity_poly.pdbx_seq_one_letter_code
_entity_poly.pdbx_strand_id
1 'polypeptide(L)'
;KEDAKESAKDGLETFQGLLTLIFAAVLLASAIQILLPTDLVQAYLGPKSGFSGVVIGGLLGGIMQGGPYAVYPIIRGLQQSGVSIAVVISMMIGYGAIGTGKIVYGLAFFSTKIISLRVAVGIGLTFMASVILYLLL
;
A
#
# COMPACT_ATOMS: atom_id res chain seq x y z
N LYS A 1 1.26 23.88 32.22
CA LYS A 1 1.53 24.87 31.12
C LYS A 1 2.77 24.49 30.29
N GLU A 2 3.83 23.92 30.91
CA GLU A 2 5.01 23.44 30.20
C GLU A 2 4.66 22.21 29.34
N ASP A 3 3.98 21.23 29.92
CA ASP A 3 3.54 20.01 29.22
C ASP A 3 2.69 20.30 27.99
N ALA A 4 1.83 21.35 28.05
CA ALA A 4 1.00 21.74 26.92
C ALA A 4 1.82 22.38 25.78
N LYS A 5 2.89 23.09 26.09
CA LYS A 5 3.80 23.67 25.08
C LYS A 5 4.65 22.57 24.43
N GLU A 6 5.12 21.63 25.22
CA GLU A 6 5.91 20.49 24.75
C GLU A 6 5.07 19.59 23.83
N SER A 7 3.84 19.24 24.25
CA SER A 7 2.89 18.50 23.43
C SER A 7 2.54 19.22 22.12
N ALA A 8 2.39 20.54 22.16
CA ALA A 8 2.11 21.32 20.94
C ALA A 8 3.32 21.35 19.99
N LYS A 9 4.54 21.41 20.53
CA LYS A 9 5.77 21.37 19.74
C LYS A 9 5.94 20.00 19.08
N ASP A 10 5.76 18.91 19.82
CA ASP A 10 5.83 17.54 19.30
C ASP A 10 4.76 17.29 18.23
N GLY A 11 3.55 17.82 18.44
CA GLY A 11 2.48 17.79 17.45
C GLY A 11 2.86 18.53 16.16
N LEU A 12 3.50 19.69 16.26
CA LEU A 12 3.93 20.48 15.12
C LEU A 12 5.08 19.78 14.36
N GLU A 13 6.06 19.21 15.06
CA GLU A 13 7.15 18.45 14.45
C GLU A 13 6.61 17.21 13.71
N THR A 14 5.68 16.49 14.32
CA THR A 14 4.99 15.35 13.70
C THR A 14 4.24 15.79 12.44
N PHE A 15 3.51 16.90 12.51
CA PHE A 15 2.75 17.46 11.38
C PHE A 15 3.68 17.85 10.21
N GLN A 16 4.80 18.52 10.50
CA GLN A 16 5.79 18.88 9.48
C GLN A 16 6.40 17.63 8.83
N GLY A 17 6.71 16.59 9.61
CA GLY A 17 7.19 15.32 9.10
C GLY A 17 6.18 14.63 8.17
N LEU A 18 4.91 14.65 8.54
CA LEU A 18 3.82 14.10 7.72
C LEU A 18 3.65 14.87 6.41
N LEU A 19 3.68 16.21 6.45
CA LEU A 19 3.61 17.04 5.24
C LEU A 19 4.76 16.76 4.28
N THR A 20 5.97 16.65 4.79
CA THR A 20 7.16 16.32 3.99
C THR A 20 7.01 14.94 3.33
N LEU A 21 6.52 13.95 4.09
CA LEU A 21 6.29 12.60 3.59
C LEU A 21 5.22 12.57 2.49
N ILE A 22 4.10 13.28 2.69
CA ILE A 22 3.03 13.38 1.69
C ILE A 22 3.55 14.04 0.42
N PHE A 23 4.29 15.14 0.56
CA PHE A 23 4.88 15.85 -0.58
C PHE A 23 5.84 14.94 -1.38
N ALA A 24 6.74 14.24 -0.69
CA ALA A 24 7.64 13.28 -1.32
C ALA A 24 6.88 12.13 -2.02
N ALA A 25 5.81 11.62 -1.40
CA ALA A 25 4.99 10.57 -1.96
C ALA A 25 4.23 11.01 -3.22
N VAL A 26 3.72 12.25 -3.24
CA VAL A 26 3.07 12.83 -4.43
C VAL A 26 4.07 13.04 -5.57
N LEU A 27 5.29 13.51 -5.27
CA LEU A 27 6.36 13.60 -6.27
C LEU A 27 6.73 12.24 -6.83
N LEU A 28 6.87 11.22 -5.97
CA LEU A 28 7.14 9.85 -6.40
C LEU A 28 5.98 9.29 -7.25
N ALA A 29 4.74 9.53 -6.87
CA ALA A 29 3.57 9.12 -7.66
C ALA A 29 3.57 9.77 -9.06
N SER A 30 3.95 11.05 -9.16
CA SER A 30 4.10 11.75 -10.43
C SER A 30 5.24 11.18 -11.25
N ALA A 31 6.38 10.87 -10.62
CA ALA A 31 7.52 10.25 -11.30
C ALA A 31 7.17 8.85 -11.83
N ILE A 32 6.40 8.06 -11.08
CA ILE A 32 5.89 6.75 -11.51
C ILE A 32 5.09 6.88 -12.81
N GLN A 33 4.21 7.88 -12.92
CA GLN A 33 3.41 8.10 -14.12
C GLN A 33 4.25 8.42 -15.37
N ILE A 34 5.41 9.05 -15.19
CA ILE A 34 6.29 9.45 -16.29
C ILE A 34 7.28 8.33 -16.65
N LEU A 35 7.81 7.64 -15.64
CA LEU A 35 8.90 6.67 -15.79
C LEU A 35 8.43 5.26 -16.08
N LEU A 36 7.24 4.87 -15.60
CA LEU A 36 6.72 3.53 -15.86
C LEU A 36 6.16 3.43 -17.29
N PRO A 37 6.61 2.44 -18.07
CA PRO A 37 6.02 2.16 -19.37
C PRO A 37 4.53 1.78 -19.18
N THR A 38 3.65 2.62 -19.70
CA THR A 38 2.19 2.41 -19.59
C THR A 38 1.76 1.07 -20.15
N ASP A 39 2.43 0.59 -21.19
CA ASP A 39 2.16 -0.71 -21.81
C ASP A 39 2.37 -1.88 -20.86
N LEU A 40 3.44 -1.86 -20.06
CA LEU A 40 3.69 -2.87 -19.03
C LEU A 40 2.67 -2.80 -17.90
N VAL A 41 2.36 -1.58 -17.43
CA VAL A 41 1.35 -1.39 -16.38
C VAL A 41 -0.01 -1.91 -16.85
N GLN A 42 -0.41 -1.58 -18.07
CA GLN A 42 -1.69 -2.03 -18.62
C GLN A 42 -1.71 -3.54 -18.92
N ALA A 43 -0.59 -4.12 -19.35
CA ALA A 43 -0.51 -5.55 -19.63
C ALA A 43 -0.68 -6.40 -18.35
N TYR A 44 -0.03 -6.02 -17.25
CA TYR A 44 -0.01 -6.81 -16.02
C TYR A 44 -1.03 -6.38 -14.97
N LEU A 45 -1.44 -5.11 -14.95
CA LEU A 45 -2.28 -4.52 -13.91
C LEU A 45 -3.50 -3.76 -14.49
N GLY A 46 -3.62 -3.70 -15.82
CA GLY A 46 -4.72 -3.03 -16.50
C GLY A 46 -6.01 -3.88 -16.55
N PRO A 47 -7.08 -3.36 -17.17
CA PRO A 47 -8.36 -4.05 -17.26
C PRO A 47 -8.30 -5.43 -17.93
N LYS A 48 -7.33 -5.65 -18.82
CA LYS A 48 -7.14 -6.93 -19.53
C LYS A 48 -6.33 -7.96 -18.74
N SER A 49 -5.72 -7.59 -17.61
CA SER A 49 -4.90 -8.50 -16.82
C SER A 49 -5.71 -9.59 -16.10
N GLY A 50 -7.02 -9.40 -15.97
CA GLY A 50 -7.92 -10.38 -15.38
C GLY A 50 -7.55 -10.74 -13.94
N PHE A 51 -7.78 -11.99 -13.56
CA PHE A 51 -7.52 -12.50 -12.22
C PHE A 51 -6.04 -12.39 -11.81
N SER A 52 -5.11 -12.64 -12.73
CA SER A 52 -3.68 -12.55 -12.45
C SER A 52 -3.26 -11.13 -12.03
N GLY A 53 -3.80 -10.11 -12.68
CA GLY A 53 -3.52 -8.72 -12.32
C GLY A 53 -4.02 -8.38 -10.92
N VAL A 54 -5.19 -8.86 -10.52
CA VAL A 54 -5.75 -8.62 -9.19
C VAL A 54 -4.89 -9.30 -8.11
N VAL A 55 -4.44 -10.54 -8.34
CA VAL A 55 -3.55 -11.24 -7.40
C VAL A 55 -2.18 -10.55 -7.31
N ILE A 56 -1.57 -10.22 -8.45
CA ILE A 56 -0.30 -9.48 -8.49
C ILE A 56 -0.43 -8.15 -7.77
N GLY A 57 -1.51 -7.41 -8.02
CA GLY A 57 -1.80 -6.16 -7.34
C GLY A 57 -1.86 -6.30 -5.82
N GLY A 58 -2.57 -7.30 -5.32
CA GLY A 58 -2.65 -7.59 -3.89
C GLY A 58 -1.29 -7.90 -3.25
N LEU A 59 -0.47 -8.70 -3.92
CA LEU A 59 0.89 -9.01 -3.46
C LEU A 59 1.80 -7.77 -3.50
N LEU A 60 1.75 -6.99 -4.59
CA LEU A 60 2.49 -5.73 -4.70
C LEU A 60 2.10 -4.76 -3.57
N GLY A 61 0.80 -4.59 -3.31
CA GLY A 61 0.32 -3.82 -2.17
C GLY A 61 0.86 -4.32 -0.85
N GLY A 62 0.93 -5.65 -0.66
CA GLY A 62 1.47 -6.29 0.54
C GLY A 62 2.96 -6.01 0.79
N ILE A 63 3.74 -5.82 -0.28
CA ILE A 63 5.18 -5.52 -0.21
C ILE A 63 5.42 -4.02 0.01
N MET A 64 4.46 -3.15 -0.34
CA MET A 64 4.60 -1.71 -0.15
C MET A 64 4.88 -1.36 1.31
N GLN A 65 5.88 -0.51 1.51
CA GLN A 65 6.30 -0.03 2.83
C GLN A 65 5.97 1.44 2.98
N GLY A 66 5.86 1.87 4.21
CA GLY A 66 5.51 3.24 4.58
C GLY A 66 4.12 3.34 5.18
N GLY A 67 3.77 4.53 5.62
CA GLY A 67 2.43 4.83 6.13
C GLY A 67 1.41 5.00 4.98
N PRO A 68 0.12 5.04 5.29
CA PRO A 68 -0.93 5.27 4.29
C PRO A 68 -0.71 6.58 3.52
N TYR A 69 -0.11 7.57 4.16
CA TYR A 69 0.24 8.86 3.55
C TYR A 69 1.23 8.76 2.38
N ALA A 70 2.08 7.72 2.36
CA ALA A 70 3.00 7.44 1.27
C ALA A 70 2.39 6.46 0.26
N VAL A 71 1.76 5.40 0.72
CA VAL A 71 1.28 4.30 -0.11
C VAL A 71 0.07 4.70 -0.97
N TYR A 72 -0.89 5.44 -0.42
CA TYR A 72 -2.09 5.82 -1.17
C TYR A 72 -1.81 6.76 -2.36
N PRO A 73 -0.96 7.80 -2.25
CA PRO A 73 -0.55 8.57 -3.43
C PRO A 73 0.13 7.72 -4.51
N ILE A 74 0.96 6.74 -4.13
CA ILE A 74 1.62 5.82 -5.08
C ILE A 74 0.58 4.97 -5.81
N ILE A 75 -0.35 4.35 -5.08
CA ILE A 75 -1.45 3.56 -5.68
C ILE A 75 -2.30 4.45 -6.61
N ARG A 76 -2.55 5.70 -6.22
CA ARG A 76 -3.28 6.66 -7.06
C ARG A 76 -2.52 6.98 -8.34
N GLY A 77 -1.20 7.16 -8.27
CA GLY A 77 -0.34 7.35 -9.44
C GLY A 77 -0.39 6.17 -10.40
N LEU A 78 -0.33 4.95 -9.87
CA LEU A 78 -0.48 3.72 -10.66
C LEU A 78 -1.86 3.64 -11.32
N GLN A 79 -2.93 3.98 -10.61
CA GLN A 79 -4.28 4.04 -11.18
C GLN A 79 -4.35 5.01 -12.36
N GLN A 80 -3.74 6.18 -12.26
CA GLN A 80 -3.67 7.16 -13.33
C GLN A 80 -2.84 6.67 -14.53
N SER A 81 -1.91 5.74 -14.31
CA SER A 81 -1.15 5.08 -15.37
C SER A 81 -1.89 3.90 -16.04
N GLY A 82 -3.15 3.65 -15.66
CA GLY A 82 -4.01 2.66 -16.32
C GLY A 82 -4.22 1.35 -15.55
N VAL A 83 -3.87 1.29 -14.27
CA VAL A 83 -4.19 0.15 -13.40
C VAL A 83 -5.71 0.06 -13.20
N SER A 84 -6.28 -1.15 -13.30
CA SER A 84 -7.71 -1.36 -13.15
C SER A 84 -8.18 -1.13 -11.70
N ILE A 85 -9.45 -0.77 -11.54
CA ILE A 85 -10.05 -0.53 -10.21
C ILE A 85 -9.95 -1.78 -9.33
N ALA A 86 -10.19 -2.96 -9.86
CA ALA A 86 -10.08 -4.21 -9.13
C ALA A 86 -8.66 -4.43 -8.57
N VAL A 87 -7.64 -4.14 -9.37
CA VAL A 87 -6.23 -4.21 -8.97
C VAL A 87 -5.92 -3.17 -7.90
N VAL A 88 -6.40 -1.93 -8.05
CA VAL A 88 -6.22 -0.86 -7.04
C VAL A 88 -6.78 -1.27 -5.70
N ILE A 89 -8.01 -1.79 -5.67
CA ILE A 89 -8.64 -2.25 -4.42
C ILE A 89 -7.84 -3.43 -3.83
N SER A 90 -7.41 -4.37 -4.66
CA SER A 90 -6.58 -5.49 -4.21
C SER A 90 -5.25 -5.03 -3.62
N MET A 91 -4.59 -4.01 -4.22
CA MET A 91 -3.39 -3.38 -3.67
C MET A 91 -3.64 -2.80 -2.28
N MET A 92 -4.75 -2.10 -2.09
CA MET A 92 -5.10 -1.52 -0.79
C MET A 92 -5.36 -2.59 0.26
N ILE A 93 -6.05 -3.68 -0.11
CA ILE A 93 -6.29 -4.84 0.77
C ILE A 93 -4.97 -5.52 1.12
N GLY A 94 -4.12 -5.80 0.14
CA GLY A 94 -2.81 -6.40 0.35
C GLY A 94 -1.92 -5.57 1.28
N TYR A 95 -1.88 -4.26 1.08
CA TYR A 95 -1.18 -3.34 1.97
C TYR A 95 -1.71 -3.40 3.41
N GLY A 96 -3.02 -3.47 3.59
CA GLY A 96 -3.65 -3.59 4.91
C GLY A 96 -3.40 -4.94 5.58
N ALA A 97 -3.61 -6.02 4.85
CA ALA A 97 -3.59 -7.39 5.36
C ALA A 97 -2.17 -7.97 5.53
N ILE A 98 -1.31 -7.83 4.53
CA ILE A 98 0.08 -8.34 4.56
C ILE A 98 0.98 -7.31 5.24
N GLY A 99 1.17 -6.16 4.62
CA GLY A 99 1.90 -5.00 5.13
C GLY A 99 3.28 -5.34 5.68
N THR A 100 4.26 -5.61 4.80
CA THR A 100 5.62 -6.05 5.18
C THR A 100 6.30 -5.12 6.18
N GLY A 101 6.07 -3.82 6.12
CA GLY A 101 6.58 -2.87 7.11
C GLY A 101 6.10 -3.15 8.54
N LYS A 102 4.90 -3.70 8.69
CA LYS A 102 4.34 -4.07 10.00
C LYS A 102 4.96 -5.35 10.58
N ILE A 103 5.64 -6.16 9.75
CA ILE A 103 6.31 -7.38 10.19
C ILE A 103 7.48 -7.01 11.10
N VAL A 104 8.30 -6.04 10.71
CA VAL A 104 9.46 -5.59 11.48
C VAL A 104 9.02 -5.05 12.85
N TYR A 105 7.99 -4.21 12.87
CA TYR A 105 7.40 -3.74 14.12
C TYR A 105 6.82 -4.88 14.96
N GLY A 106 6.11 -5.80 14.33
CA GLY A 106 5.51 -6.94 15.02
C GLY A 106 6.54 -7.84 15.71
N LEU A 107 7.68 -8.09 15.06
CA LEU A 107 8.75 -8.93 15.62
C LEU A 107 9.44 -8.31 16.85
N ALA A 108 9.35 -6.99 17.03
CA ALA A 108 9.85 -6.33 18.25
C ALA A 108 8.98 -6.62 19.48
N PHE A 109 7.71 -6.97 19.32
CA PHE A 109 6.73 -7.15 20.40
C PHE A 109 6.16 -8.56 20.51
N PHE A 110 6.16 -9.31 19.40
CA PHE A 110 5.52 -10.62 19.32
C PHE A 110 6.49 -11.69 18.80
N SER A 111 6.21 -12.94 19.15
CA SER A 111 7.00 -14.07 18.67
C SER A 111 6.89 -14.24 17.15
N THR A 112 7.94 -14.77 16.53
CA THR A 112 7.97 -15.09 15.09
C THR A 112 6.78 -15.94 14.65
N LYS A 113 6.32 -16.88 15.52
CA LYS A 113 5.16 -17.74 15.25
C LYS A 113 3.86 -16.93 15.05
N ILE A 114 3.63 -15.91 15.88
CA ILE A 114 2.45 -15.04 15.78
C ILE A 114 2.52 -14.22 14.50
N ILE A 115 3.68 -13.66 14.20
CA ILE A 115 3.87 -12.82 13.02
C ILE A 115 3.76 -13.66 11.73
N SER A 116 4.34 -14.85 11.68
CA SER A 116 4.22 -15.72 10.50
C SER A 116 2.78 -16.16 10.27
N LEU A 117 2.03 -16.49 11.33
CA LEU A 117 0.61 -16.82 11.22
C LEU A 117 -0.20 -15.62 10.70
N ARG A 118 0.06 -14.43 11.21
CA ARG A 118 -0.57 -13.19 10.73
C ARG A 118 -0.32 -12.97 9.24
N VAL A 119 0.91 -13.15 8.77
CA VAL A 119 1.27 -12.99 7.35
C VAL A 119 0.56 -14.05 6.50
N ALA A 120 0.56 -15.31 6.93
CA ALA A 120 -0.12 -16.39 6.21
C ALA A 120 -1.64 -16.12 6.08
N VAL A 121 -2.28 -15.68 7.16
CA VAL A 121 -3.70 -15.25 7.13
C VAL A 121 -3.90 -14.04 6.23
N GLY A 122 -2.99 -13.05 6.27
CA GLY A 122 -3.03 -11.86 5.42
C GLY A 122 -2.94 -12.21 3.93
N ILE A 123 -2.07 -13.13 3.55
CA ILE A 123 -1.96 -13.63 2.17
C ILE A 123 -3.26 -14.35 1.77
N GLY A 124 -3.79 -15.22 2.62
CA GLY A 124 -5.04 -15.93 2.37
C GLY A 124 -6.22 -14.97 2.17
N LEU A 125 -6.35 -13.96 3.03
CA LEU A 125 -7.38 -12.91 2.91
C LEU A 125 -7.23 -12.10 1.62
N THR A 126 -6.00 -11.72 1.26
CA THR A 126 -5.74 -10.98 0.02
C THR A 126 -6.12 -11.82 -1.20
N PHE A 127 -5.79 -13.12 -1.19
CA PHE A 127 -6.18 -14.03 -2.28
C PHE A 127 -7.70 -14.19 -2.37
N MET A 128 -8.40 -14.42 -1.25
CA MET A 128 -9.86 -14.51 -1.23
C MET A 128 -10.51 -13.20 -1.74
N ALA A 129 -10.02 -12.06 -1.27
CA ALA A 129 -10.49 -10.76 -1.75
C ALA A 129 -10.25 -10.58 -3.25
N SER A 130 -9.10 -11.05 -3.77
CA SER A 130 -8.80 -11.02 -5.20
C SER A 130 -9.78 -11.85 -6.03
N VAL A 131 -10.17 -13.04 -5.54
CA VAL A 131 -11.20 -13.87 -6.18
C VAL A 131 -12.54 -13.14 -6.23
N ILE A 132 -12.96 -12.58 -5.10
CA ILE A 132 -14.23 -11.84 -5.00
C ILE A 132 -14.23 -10.62 -5.93
N LEU A 133 -13.15 -9.84 -5.93
CA LEU A 133 -13.01 -8.66 -6.79
C LEU A 133 -13.05 -9.03 -8.27
N TYR A 134 -12.41 -10.13 -8.64
CA TYR A 134 -12.43 -10.61 -10.02
C TYR A 134 -13.82 -11.06 -10.48
N LEU A 135 -14.64 -11.60 -9.57
CA LEU A 135 -15.99 -12.05 -9.89
C LEU A 135 -17.01 -10.90 -9.92
N LEU A 136 -16.74 -9.79 -9.20
CA LEU A 136 -17.68 -8.67 -9.07
C LEU A 136 -17.38 -7.52 -10.05
N LEU A 137 -16.17 -7.38 -10.54
CA LEU A 137 -15.71 -6.27 -11.39
C LEU A 137 -15.13 -6.74 -12.71
#